data_f4ac64f52ce28e9e1c859aa53de936a4
#
_entry.id   f4ac64f52ce28e9e1c859aa53de936a4
#
_cell.length_a   1.000
_cell.length_b   1.000
_cell.length_c   1.000
_cell.angle_alpha   90.00
_cell.angle_beta   90.00
_cell.angle_gamma   90.00
#
_symmetry.space_group_name_H-M   'P 1'
#
loop_
_entity.id
_entity.type
_entity.pdbx_description
1 polymer ?
#
loop_
_entity_poly.entity_id
_entity_poly.type
_entity_poly.pdbx_seq_one_letter_code
_entity_poly.pdbx_strand_id
1 'polypeptide(L)'
;MPSELTGSALDAFLDIQGIKGESSDASHRDQIGLLSFSWSVAQRRSETEGSGRAPDFAELVVEKVVDVSSPDLYRYCALGKRIPKATLDLCATAGEKRSILSIELEGVMVSRVELSGKVDLSGPPRPIETVHLRYDTIAWTYHRLDHTGREKGTVSRGWDLKRNAPK
;
A
#
# COMPACT_ATOMS: atom_id res chain seq x y z
N MET A 1 -25.24 -11.53 9.55
CA MET A 1 -24.87 -10.32 10.29
C MET A 1 -23.39 -10.12 10.13
N PRO A 2 -22.93 -9.03 9.54
CA PRO A 2 -21.55 -8.70 9.69
C PRO A 2 -21.31 -8.48 11.17
N SER A 3 -20.37 -9.23 11.74
CA SER A 3 -19.94 -9.00 13.10
C SER A 3 -19.54 -7.54 13.23
N GLU A 4 -20.11 -6.87 14.18
CA GLU A 4 -19.79 -5.49 14.51
C GLU A 4 -18.27 -5.37 14.72
N LEU A 5 -17.61 -4.75 13.75
CA LEU A 5 -16.22 -4.31 13.89
C LEU A 5 -16.17 -3.04 14.76
N THR A 6 -17.03 -3.00 15.79
CA THR A 6 -17.04 -1.92 16.76
C THR A 6 -15.75 -1.98 17.59
N GLY A 7 -14.85 -1.05 17.35
CA GLY A 7 -13.66 -0.85 18.17
C GLY A 7 -12.37 -1.44 17.64
N SER A 8 -12.33 -2.01 16.43
CA SER A 8 -11.07 -2.38 15.79
C SER A 8 -10.65 -1.31 14.79
N ALA A 9 -9.45 -0.75 14.99
CA ALA A 9 -8.84 0.14 14.03
C ALA A 9 -8.10 -0.69 12.97
N LEU A 10 -7.99 -0.14 11.78
CA LEU A 10 -7.14 -0.65 10.71
C LEU A 10 -5.80 0.09 10.78
N ASP A 11 -4.70 -0.64 10.88
CA ASP A 11 -3.37 -0.09 10.70
C ASP A 11 -2.82 -0.48 9.33
N ALA A 12 -2.09 0.43 8.72
CA ALA A 12 -1.46 0.20 7.42
C ALA A 12 0.01 0.59 7.50
N PHE A 13 0.87 -0.30 6.98
CA PHE A 13 2.32 -0.12 6.93
C PHE A 13 2.82 -0.34 5.51
N LEU A 14 3.77 0.49 5.11
CA LEU A 14 4.43 0.37 3.82
C LEU A 14 5.91 0.10 4.03
N ASP A 15 6.38 -1.03 3.53
CA ASP A 15 7.79 -1.39 3.47
C ASP A 15 8.29 -1.15 2.05
N ILE A 16 9.25 -0.25 1.89
CA ILE A 16 9.90 0.04 0.62
C ILE A 16 11.36 -0.38 0.74
N GLN A 17 11.77 -1.32 -0.10
CA GLN A 17 13.14 -1.79 -0.08
C GLN A 17 14.13 -0.64 -0.31
N GLY A 18 15.03 -0.42 0.66
CA GLY A 18 16.03 0.64 0.63
C GLY A 18 15.59 1.98 1.21
N ILE A 19 14.34 2.11 1.67
CA ILE A 19 13.84 3.32 2.33
C ILE A 19 13.25 2.96 3.68
N LYS A 20 13.83 3.49 4.74
CA LYS A 20 13.35 3.26 6.11
C LYS A 20 12.35 4.32 6.52
N GLY A 21 11.31 3.90 7.23
CA GLY A 21 10.37 4.75 7.95
C GLY A 21 10.66 4.80 9.46
N GLU A 22 9.70 5.25 10.22
CA GLU A 22 9.84 5.46 11.66
C GLU A 22 8.90 4.59 12.52
N SER A 23 8.27 3.56 11.94
CA SER A 23 7.39 2.69 12.73
C SER A 23 8.16 1.98 13.83
N SER A 24 7.61 2.05 15.05
CA SER A 24 8.10 1.30 16.22
C SER A 24 7.28 0.03 16.48
N ASP A 25 6.32 -0.27 15.61
CA ASP A 25 5.53 -1.50 15.72
C ASP A 25 6.42 -2.74 15.69
N ALA A 26 6.16 -3.71 16.57
CA ALA A 26 7.03 -4.88 16.75
C ALA A 26 7.21 -5.71 15.47
N SER A 27 6.15 -5.79 14.65
CA SER A 27 6.15 -6.55 13.39
C SER A 27 6.48 -5.73 12.15
N HIS A 28 6.46 -4.39 12.28
CA HIS A 28 6.63 -3.45 11.16
C HIS A 28 7.69 -2.39 11.48
N ARG A 29 8.74 -2.81 12.18
CA ARG A 29 9.80 -1.91 12.61
C ARG A 29 10.50 -1.27 11.41
N ASP A 30 10.75 0.04 11.52
CA ASP A 30 11.38 0.85 10.47
C ASP A 30 10.60 0.89 9.15
N GLN A 31 9.34 0.49 9.16
CA GLN A 31 8.42 0.68 8.03
C GLN A 31 7.73 2.04 8.11
N ILE A 32 7.05 2.41 7.03
CA ILE A 32 6.31 3.67 6.96
C ILE A 32 4.89 3.42 7.45
N GLY A 33 4.51 4.04 8.59
CA GLY A 33 3.12 4.06 9.03
C GLY A 33 2.29 4.97 8.15
N LEU A 34 1.09 4.52 7.76
CA LEU A 34 0.23 5.23 6.83
C LEU A 34 -0.99 5.82 7.54
N LEU A 35 -1.47 6.96 7.02
CA LEU A 35 -2.74 7.57 7.39
C LEU A 35 -3.89 7.02 6.55
N SER A 36 -3.64 6.77 5.28
CA SER A 36 -4.63 6.22 4.33
C SER A 36 -3.94 5.56 3.15
N PHE A 37 -4.72 4.81 2.41
CA PHE A 37 -4.28 4.18 1.17
C PHE A 37 -5.46 4.08 0.20
N SER A 38 -5.16 4.00 -1.10
CA SER A 38 -6.14 3.67 -2.12
C SER A 38 -5.49 2.91 -3.26
N TRP A 39 -6.24 1.97 -3.81
CA TRP A 39 -5.83 1.19 -4.96
C TRP A 39 -7.07 0.64 -5.64
N SER A 40 -7.01 0.46 -6.96
CA SER A 40 -8.11 -0.12 -7.73
C SER A 40 -7.62 -0.89 -8.95
N VAL A 41 -8.44 -1.80 -9.40
CA VAL A 41 -8.32 -2.44 -10.70
C VAL A 41 -9.70 -2.41 -11.38
N ALA A 42 -9.73 -2.09 -12.65
CA ALA A 42 -10.96 -1.98 -13.43
C ALA A 42 -10.81 -2.69 -14.76
N GLN A 43 -11.89 -3.37 -15.19
CA GLN A 43 -11.97 -3.93 -16.54
C GLN A 43 -12.48 -2.83 -17.48
N ARG A 44 -11.71 -2.54 -18.52
CA ARG A 44 -12.16 -1.61 -19.57
C ARG A 44 -13.26 -2.26 -20.40
N ARG A 45 -14.38 -1.57 -20.54
CA ARG A 45 -15.42 -1.98 -21.46
C ARG A 45 -14.93 -1.82 -22.90
N SER A 46 -14.96 -2.90 -23.66
CA SER A 46 -14.77 -2.84 -25.11
C SER A 46 -16.14 -2.87 -25.78
N GLU A 47 -16.39 -1.94 -26.71
CA GLU A 47 -17.60 -1.95 -27.54
C GLU A 47 -17.54 -3.04 -28.62
N THR A 48 -16.36 -3.61 -28.85
CA THR A 48 -16.15 -4.71 -29.80
C THR A 48 -15.76 -5.96 -29.04
N GLU A 49 -16.57 -7.02 -29.14
CA GLU A 49 -16.22 -8.33 -28.61
C GLU A 49 -14.88 -8.80 -29.20
N GLY A 50 -13.96 -9.24 -28.33
CA GLY A 50 -12.72 -9.88 -28.74
C GLY A 50 -11.47 -9.00 -28.76
N SER A 51 -11.52 -7.72 -28.44
CA SER A 51 -10.31 -6.94 -28.24
C SER A 51 -9.78 -7.17 -26.83
N GLY A 52 -8.69 -7.94 -26.69
CA GLY A 52 -7.99 -8.18 -25.44
C GLY A 52 -7.33 -6.91 -24.91
N ARG A 53 -8.13 -5.98 -24.39
CA ARG A 53 -7.60 -4.79 -23.73
C ARG A 53 -7.09 -5.15 -22.34
N ALA A 54 -5.91 -4.64 -22.00
CA ALA A 54 -5.36 -4.76 -20.66
C ALA A 54 -6.30 -4.12 -19.63
N PRO A 55 -6.50 -4.73 -18.46
CA PRO A 55 -7.23 -4.08 -17.37
C PRO A 55 -6.50 -2.82 -16.90
N ASP A 56 -7.24 -1.89 -16.31
CA ASP A 56 -6.68 -0.69 -15.70
C ASP A 56 -6.29 -0.98 -14.26
N PHE A 57 -4.99 -1.00 -14.01
CA PHE A 57 -4.42 -1.05 -12.67
C PHE A 57 -4.02 0.36 -12.24
N ALA A 58 -4.65 0.86 -11.19
CA ALA A 58 -4.28 2.13 -10.60
C ALA A 58 -2.92 2.06 -9.91
N GLU A 59 -2.24 3.20 -9.81
CA GLU A 59 -1.10 3.31 -8.92
C GLU A 59 -1.56 3.09 -7.47
N LEU A 60 -0.68 2.57 -6.63
CA LEU A 60 -0.93 2.56 -5.19
C LEU A 60 -0.68 3.98 -4.67
N VAL A 61 -1.70 4.58 -4.05
CA VAL A 61 -1.62 5.91 -3.47
C VAL A 61 -1.74 5.80 -1.96
N VAL A 62 -0.78 6.39 -1.25
CA VAL A 62 -0.76 6.36 0.22
C VAL A 62 -0.57 7.77 0.77
N GLU A 63 -1.15 8.02 1.93
CA GLU A 63 -0.90 9.24 2.70
C GLU A 63 -0.13 8.91 3.97
N LYS A 64 0.84 9.74 4.29
CA LYS A 64 1.70 9.62 5.47
C LYS A 64 2.07 11.00 6.00
N VAL A 65 2.49 11.08 7.24
CA VAL A 65 3.14 12.29 7.75
C VAL A 65 4.59 12.33 7.30
N VAL A 66 5.15 13.54 7.22
CA VAL A 66 6.59 13.73 6.98
C VAL A 66 7.39 12.99 8.05
N ASP A 67 8.35 12.19 7.61
CA ASP A 67 9.21 11.39 8.48
C ASP A 67 10.61 11.22 7.86
N VAL A 68 11.41 10.33 8.42
CA VAL A 68 12.78 10.04 7.93
C VAL A 68 12.81 9.53 6.50
N SER A 69 11.73 8.91 6.00
CA SER A 69 11.63 8.42 4.62
C SER A 69 11.47 9.53 3.58
N SER A 70 11.02 10.72 3.99
CA SER A 70 10.60 11.79 3.09
C SER A 70 11.70 12.25 2.13
N PRO A 71 12.93 12.58 2.58
CA PRO A 71 13.97 13.00 1.64
C PRO A 71 14.34 11.94 0.61
N ASP A 72 14.35 10.67 0.98
CA ASP A 72 14.62 9.57 0.05
C ASP A 72 13.50 9.40 -0.96
N LEU A 73 12.24 9.52 -0.55
CA LEU A 73 11.09 9.47 -1.45
C LEU A 73 11.16 10.59 -2.49
N TYR A 74 11.52 11.80 -2.09
CA TYR A 74 11.69 12.93 -3.02
C TYR A 74 12.81 12.65 -4.02
N ARG A 75 13.95 12.18 -3.53
CA ARG A 75 15.11 11.88 -4.36
C ARG A 75 14.82 10.75 -5.33
N TYR A 76 14.21 9.66 -4.89
CA TYR A 76 13.87 8.52 -5.75
C TYR A 76 12.85 8.92 -6.82
N CYS A 77 11.88 9.76 -6.46
CA CYS A 77 10.94 10.32 -7.44
C CYS A 77 11.67 11.15 -8.49
N ALA A 78 12.52 12.08 -8.06
CA ALA A 78 13.28 12.96 -8.97
C ALA A 78 14.21 12.19 -9.90
N LEU A 79 14.84 11.13 -9.40
CA LEU A 79 15.73 10.27 -10.18
C LEU A 79 14.99 9.27 -11.09
N GLY A 80 13.69 9.05 -10.86
CA GLY A 80 12.99 7.93 -11.49
C GLY A 80 13.60 6.58 -11.15
N LYS A 81 14.11 6.44 -9.92
CA LYS A 81 14.86 5.25 -9.49
C LYS A 81 13.92 4.05 -9.34
N ARG A 82 14.32 2.92 -9.93
CA ARG A 82 13.64 1.63 -9.74
C ARG A 82 13.92 1.10 -8.35
N ILE A 83 12.85 0.64 -7.71
CA ILE A 83 12.88 -0.03 -6.40
C ILE A 83 12.46 -1.47 -6.66
N PRO A 84 13.23 -2.48 -6.21
CA PRO A 84 12.89 -3.87 -6.50
C PRO A 84 11.52 -4.28 -5.94
N LYS A 85 11.20 -3.87 -4.71
CA LYS A 85 10.01 -4.35 -4.02
C LYS A 85 9.46 -3.31 -3.04
N ALA A 86 8.14 -3.26 -2.94
CA ALA A 86 7.42 -2.57 -1.87
C ALA A 86 6.24 -3.45 -1.42
N THR A 87 5.92 -3.42 -0.13
CA THR A 87 4.82 -4.20 0.44
C THR A 87 3.94 -3.31 1.30
N LEU A 88 2.66 -3.26 0.97
CA LEU A 88 1.63 -2.67 1.83
C LEU A 88 1.03 -3.78 2.69
N ASP A 89 1.03 -3.61 4.00
CA ASP A 89 0.43 -4.55 4.93
C ASP A 89 -0.71 -3.87 5.68
N LEU A 90 -1.91 -4.45 5.57
CA LEU A 90 -3.12 -3.98 6.22
C LEU A 90 -3.43 -4.90 7.40
N CYS A 91 -3.48 -4.33 8.60
CA CYS A 91 -3.59 -5.08 9.84
C CYS A 91 -4.84 -4.70 10.63
N ALA A 92 -5.53 -5.69 11.17
CA ALA A 92 -6.53 -5.48 12.20
C ALA A 92 -5.85 -5.34 13.56
N THR A 93 -6.35 -4.43 14.40
CA THR A 93 -5.76 -4.13 15.71
C THR A 93 -6.59 -4.66 16.88
N ALA A 94 -7.67 -5.38 16.63
CA ALA A 94 -8.45 -6.03 17.67
C ALA A 94 -7.66 -7.18 18.31
N GLY A 95 -7.21 -7.01 19.55
CA GLY A 95 -6.33 -7.96 20.23
C GLY A 95 -4.89 -7.85 19.73
N GLU A 96 -4.25 -8.98 19.43
CA GLU A 96 -2.96 -8.98 18.74
C GLU A 96 -3.11 -8.47 17.31
N LYS A 97 -2.23 -7.57 16.91
CA LYS A 97 -2.20 -7.07 15.54
C LYS A 97 -1.95 -8.21 14.54
N ARG A 98 -2.84 -8.35 13.57
CA ARG A 98 -2.80 -9.40 12.55
C ARG A 98 -2.92 -8.82 11.16
N SER A 99 -2.09 -9.29 10.25
CA SER A 99 -2.21 -8.98 8.83
C SER A 99 -3.53 -9.53 8.28
N ILE A 100 -4.26 -8.71 7.53
CA ILE A 100 -5.50 -9.09 6.84
C ILE A 100 -5.23 -9.28 5.36
N LEU A 101 -4.61 -8.28 4.76
CA LEU A 101 -4.30 -8.23 3.33
C LEU A 101 -2.92 -7.61 3.15
N SER A 102 -2.07 -8.30 2.42
CA SER A 102 -0.77 -7.78 2.01
C SER A 102 -0.79 -7.57 0.50
N ILE A 103 -0.28 -6.44 0.04
CA ILE A 103 -0.10 -6.13 -1.38
C ILE A 103 1.39 -5.97 -1.64
N GLU A 104 1.95 -6.87 -2.44
CA GLU A 104 3.35 -6.85 -2.82
C GLU A 104 3.50 -6.31 -4.24
N LEU A 105 4.36 -5.32 -4.39
CA LEU A 105 4.68 -4.66 -5.66
C LEU A 105 6.14 -4.92 -6.02
N GLU A 106 6.40 -5.24 -7.27
CA GLU A 106 7.76 -5.38 -7.82
C GLU A 106 7.97 -4.43 -9.00
N GLY A 107 9.22 -4.05 -9.22
CA GLY A 107 9.55 -3.07 -10.24
C GLY A 107 8.91 -1.71 -9.96
N VAL A 108 9.09 -1.24 -8.73
CA VAL A 108 8.38 -0.08 -8.20
C VAL A 108 9.10 1.22 -8.57
N MET A 109 8.32 2.26 -8.81
CA MET A 109 8.79 3.61 -9.02
C MET A 109 7.91 4.58 -8.24
N VAL A 110 8.53 5.49 -7.51
CA VAL A 110 7.83 6.63 -6.92
C VAL A 110 7.53 7.60 -8.05
N SER A 111 6.27 7.65 -8.49
CA SER A 111 5.87 8.45 -9.64
C SER A 111 5.50 9.88 -9.25
N ARG A 112 5.09 10.09 -8.01
CA ARG A 112 4.69 11.40 -7.51
C ARG A 112 4.76 11.44 -5.99
N VAL A 113 5.20 12.56 -5.44
CA VAL A 113 5.08 12.89 -4.02
C VAL A 113 4.54 14.30 -3.90
N GLU A 114 3.45 14.46 -3.18
CA GLU A 114 2.85 15.76 -2.89
C GLU A 114 2.97 16.06 -1.41
N LEU A 115 3.52 17.21 -1.09
CA LEU A 115 3.66 17.71 0.28
C LEU A 115 2.61 18.79 0.52
N SER A 116 1.85 18.67 1.61
CA SER A 116 0.86 19.68 1.99
C SER A 116 0.75 19.82 3.49
N GLY A 117 0.31 20.98 3.93
CA GLY A 117 0.12 21.28 5.35
C GLY A 117 -0.59 22.61 5.54
N LYS A 118 -0.99 22.88 6.77
CA LYS A 118 -1.57 24.16 7.18
C LYS A 118 -0.64 24.83 8.16
N VAL A 119 -0.41 26.12 7.97
CA VAL A 119 0.42 26.95 8.84
C VAL A 119 -0.49 27.74 9.77
N ASP A 120 -1.12 27.06 10.69
CA ASP A 120 -1.94 27.67 11.74
C ASP A 120 -1.87 26.82 13.03
N LEU A 121 -2.43 27.36 14.12
CA LEU A 121 -2.42 26.69 15.42
C LEU A 121 -3.44 25.53 15.51
N SER A 122 -4.30 25.36 14.53
CA SER A 122 -5.35 24.33 14.48
C SER A 122 -4.94 23.11 13.66
N GLY A 123 -3.84 23.19 12.89
CA GLY A 123 -3.36 22.10 12.05
C GLY A 123 -2.52 21.07 12.79
N PRO A 124 -2.33 19.89 12.22
CA PRO A 124 -1.40 18.90 12.76
C PRO A 124 0.03 19.46 12.74
N PRO A 125 0.88 19.08 13.73
CA PRO A 125 2.24 19.62 13.85
C PRO A 125 3.20 19.16 12.75
N ARG A 126 2.79 18.26 11.88
CA ARG A 126 3.59 17.74 10.75
C ARG A 126 2.80 17.82 9.45
N PRO A 127 3.44 18.20 8.35
CA PRO A 127 2.83 18.13 7.03
C PRO A 127 2.48 16.69 6.64
N ILE A 128 1.58 16.58 5.67
CA ILE A 128 1.13 15.30 5.10
C ILE A 128 1.72 15.17 3.70
N GLU A 129 2.13 13.96 3.37
CA GLU A 129 2.59 13.60 2.05
C GLU A 129 1.65 12.59 1.42
N THR A 130 1.37 12.77 0.12
CA THR A 130 0.70 11.78 -0.71
C THR A 130 1.73 11.19 -1.65
N VAL A 131 1.93 9.87 -1.58
CA VAL A 131 2.94 9.15 -2.37
C VAL A 131 2.24 8.21 -3.35
N HIS A 132 2.61 8.31 -4.62
CA HIS A 132 2.11 7.44 -5.69
C HIS A 132 3.18 6.46 -6.10
N LEU A 133 2.85 5.17 -6.11
CA LEU A 133 3.73 4.09 -6.52
C LEU A 133 3.21 3.42 -7.78
N ARG A 134 4.04 3.45 -8.83
CA ARG A 134 3.87 2.66 -10.04
C ARG A 134 4.62 1.34 -9.88
N TYR A 135 4.19 0.30 -10.55
CA TYR A 135 4.77 -1.04 -10.40
C TYR A 135 4.64 -1.83 -11.69
N ASP A 136 5.47 -2.86 -11.83
CA ASP A 136 5.42 -3.80 -12.97
C ASP A 136 4.57 -5.02 -12.64
N THR A 137 4.64 -5.52 -11.41
CA THR A 137 3.84 -6.66 -10.96
C THR A 137 3.20 -6.36 -9.61
N ILE A 138 2.08 -7.00 -9.34
CA ILE A 138 1.34 -6.90 -8.09
C ILE A 138 0.87 -8.29 -7.65
N ALA A 139 0.93 -8.54 -6.36
CA ALA A 139 0.37 -9.75 -5.77
C ALA A 139 -0.41 -9.40 -4.51
N TRP A 140 -1.55 -10.04 -4.33
CA TRP A 140 -2.41 -9.87 -3.18
C TRP A 140 -2.42 -11.15 -2.37
N THR A 141 -2.21 -11.05 -1.07
CA THR A 141 -2.30 -12.17 -0.15
C THR A 141 -3.32 -11.85 0.94
N TYR A 142 -4.42 -12.56 0.93
CA TYR A 142 -5.43 -12.49 1.98
C TYR A 142 -5.11 -13.50 3.08
N HIS A 143 -5.05 -13.03 4.31
CA HIS A 143 -4.81 -13.83 5.48
C HIS A 143 -6.14 -14.20 6.14
N ARG A 144 -6.53 -15.47 6.05
CA ARG A 144 -7.76 -15.96 6.66
C ARG A 144 -7.56 -16.06 8.17
N LEU A 145 -8.44 -15.44 8.91
CA LEU A 145 -8.46 -15.51 10.37
C LEU A 145 -9.64 -16.37 10.84
N ASP A 146 -9.45 -17.15 11.88
CA ASP A 146 -10.55 -17.82 12.54
C ASP A 146 -11.28 -16.86 13.50
N HIS A 147 -12.33 -17.36 14.17
CA HIS A 147 -13.12 -16.54 15.10
C HIS A 147 -12.33 -16.08 16.33
N THR A 148 -11.14 -16.63 16.57
CA THR A 148 -10.23 -16.23 17.67
C THR A 148 -9.16 -15.25 17.19
N GLY A 149 -9.13 -14.90 15.89
CA GLY A 149 -8.12 -14.01 15.29
C GLY A 149 -6.81 -14.71 14.92
N ARG A 150 -6.75 -16.05 14.97
CA ARG A 150 -5.58 -16.81 14.53
C ARG A 150 -5.60 -17.03 13.04
N GLU A 151 -4.43 -17.00 12.42
CA GLU A 151 -4.30 -17.28 10.99
C GLU A 151 -4.72 -18.72 10.68
N LYS A 152 -5.63 -18.87 9.72
CA LYS A 152 -6.19 -20.15 9.27
C LYS A 152 -5.70 -20.54 7.87
N GLY A 153 -4.83 -19.77 7.28
CA GLY A 153 -4.31 -19.96 5.94
C GLY A 153 -4.37 -18.69 5.10
N THR A 154 -3.77 -18.75 3.93
CA THR A 154 -3.68 -17.61 3.02
C THR A 154 -4.21 -17.95 1.64
N VAL A 155 -4.65 -16.94 0.91
CA VAL A 155 -4.98 -17.02 -0.51
C VAL A 155 -4.21 -15.94 -1.23
N SER A 156 -3.37 -16.31 -2.18
CA SER A 156 -2.55 -15.39 -2.96
C SER A 156 -2.86 -15.47 -4.44
N ARG A 157 -2.88 -14.32 -5.11
CA ARG A 157 -2.98 -14.18 -6.56
C ARG A 157 -2.12 -13.01 -6.99
N GLY A 158 -1.76 -12.94 -8.25
CA GLY A 158 -0.93 -11.87 -8.77
C GLY A 158 -1.20 -11.57 -10.24
N TRP A 159 -0.63 -10.48 -10.70
CA TRP A 159 -0.72 -10.03 -12.08
C TRP A 159 0.59 -9.37 -12.52
N ASP A 160 1.00 -9.68 -13.74
CA ASP A 160 2.13 -9.05 -14.41
C ASP A 160 1.59 -8.04 -15.43
N LEU A 161 1.80 -6.75 -15.17
CA LEU A 161 1.28 -5.68 -16.02
C LEU A 161 1.99 -5.62 -17.37
N LYS A 162 3.27 -5.96 -17.43
CA LYS A 162 4.04 -5.95 -18.67
C LYS A 162 3.62 -7.07 -19.61
N ARG A 163 3.35 -8.25 -19.07
CA ARG A 163 2.90 -9.40 -19.83
C ARG A 163 1.37 -9.42 -20.03
N ASN A 164 0.66 -8.59 -19.27
CA ASN A 164 -0.79 -8.59 -19.22
C ASN A 164 -1.35 -10.00 -18.94
N ALA A 165 -0.84 -10.63 -17.89
CA ALA A 165 -1.14 -12.04 -17.57
C ALA A 165 -1.09 -12.29 -16.06
N PRO A 166 -1.80 -13.32 -15.55
CA PRO A 166 -1.65 -13.79 -14.19
C PRO A 166 -0.18 -14.12 -13.87
N LYS A 167 0.18 -13.85 -12.59
CA LYS A 167 1.50 -14.17 -12.06
C LYS A 167 1.43 -15.40 -11.15
#